data_a84372383d2b0c55b7a436fee29b9f98
#
_entry.id   a84372383d2b0c55b7a436fee29b9f98
#
_cell.length_a   1.000
_cell.length_b   1.000
_cell.length_c   1.000
_cell.angle_alpha   90.00
_cell.angle_beta   90.00
_cell.angle_gamma   90.00
#
_symmetry.space_group_name_H-M   'P 1'
#
loop_
_entity.id
_entity.type
_entity.pdbx_description
1 polymer ?
#
loop_
_entity_poly.entity_id
_entity_poly.type
_entity_poly.pdbx_seq_one_letter_code
_entity_poly.pdbx_strand_id
1 'polypeptide(L)'
;MITGLRQRRHAVSARLFDDGIVCARVRKWPSRPDIAHLVLTDHTVAPSQGSLDEWTNSLRTEGYGSIRTGALSQSAAAPFELAGFHEVQQLALLRMKTPIAHLTTRAGRRPHHEMRPLRSQRALDVAARLDHLAFDSGWDLDVAGIEEACRATPVHRIRLAVTATDEPVGYMVTGRNGSAGFIQRLAVDPAHEGQGVATSLLQDGLGWLARRRVTDILVNTHLDNERALTLYQRLGFEQLPENLRVMELSLESPLSESGVE
;
A
#
# COMPACT_ATOMS: atom_id res chain seq x y z
N MET A 1 -38.98 15.02 -19.89
CA MET A 1 -38.34 15.29 -18.58
C MET A 1 -38.14 13.94 -17.89
N ILE A 2 -36.94 13.38 -17.96
CA ILE A 2 -36.58 12.16 -17.22
C ILE A 2 -35.29 12.50 -16.49
N THR A 3 -35.45 12.76 -15.21
CA THR A 3 -34.39 13.11 -14.29
C THR A 3 -33.65 11.84 -13.91
N GLY A 4 -32.51 11.61 -14.54
CA GLY A 4 -31.60 10.50 -14.16
C GLY A 4 -30.94 10.79 -12.83
N LEU A 5 -31.41 10.17 -11.74
CA LEU A 5 -30.70 10.09 -10.48
C LEU A 5 -29.39 9.33 -10.73
N ARG A 6 -28.27 10.04 -10.75
CA ARG A 6 -26.95 9.46 -10.57
C ARG A 6 -26.90 8.92 -9.14
N GLN A 7 -27.07 7.60 -8.97
CA GLN A 7 -26.68 6.92 -7.76
C GLN A 7 -25.18 7.19 -7.52
N ARG A 8 -24.88 8.10 -6.59
CA ARG A 8 -23.57 8.17 -5.97
C ARG A 8 -23.39 6.85 -5.22
N ARG A 9 -22.67 5.89 -5.81
CA ARG A 9 -22.16 4.74 -5.06
C ARG A 9 -21.30 5.31 -3.94
N HIS A 10 -21.68 4.99 -2.71
CA HIS A 10 -20.97 5.39 -1.49
C HIS A 10 -19.51 4.94 -1.62
N ALA A 11 -18.59 5.89 -1.78
CA ALA A 11 -17.22 5.69 -1.37
C ALA A 11 -17.32 5.28 0.11
N VAL A 12 -16.79 4.12 0.46
CA VAL A 12 -16.68 3.70 1.87
C VAL A 12 -15.85 4.78 2.53
N SER A 13 -16.51 5.63 3.31
CA SER A 13 -15.90 6.76 4.00
C SER A 13 -14.92 6.17 5.00
N ALA A 14 -13.61 6.39 4.78
CA ALA A 14 -12.63 6.06 5.78
C ALA A 14 -12.96 6.87 7.04
N ARG A 15 -13.10 6.19 8.18
CA ARG A 15 -13.26 6.85 9.47
C ARG A 15 -11.92 7.46 9.88
N LEU A 16 -11.96 8.64 10.47
CA LEU A 16 -10.79 9.29 11.00
C LEU A 16 -10.84 9.21 12.54
N PHE A 17 -9.75 8.73 13.13
CA PHE A 17 -9.44 8.91 14.53
C PHE A 17 -8.43 10.04 14.64
N ASP A 18 -8.68 10.98 15.55
CA ASP A 18 -7.82 12.14 15.76
C ASP A 18 -7.83 12.47 17.26
N ASP A 19 -6.67 12.40 17.91
CA ASP A 19 -6.49 12.74 19.32
C ASP A 19 -5.83 14.13 19.51
N GLY A 20 -5.72 14.90 18.43
CA GLY A 20 -5.09 16.23 18.41
C GLY A 20 -3.58 16.19 18.21
N ILE A 21 -2.94 15.00 18.24
CA ILE A 21 -1.51 14.78 18.03
C ILE A 21 -1.29 13.82 16.85
N VAL A 22 -2.05 12.74 16.83
CA VAL A 22 -1.96 11.67 15.81
C VAL A 22 -3.31 11.48 15.16
N CYS A 23 -3.29 11.41 13.85
CA CYS A 23 -4.44 11.00 13.05
C CYS A 23 -4.25 9.59 12.49
N ALA A 24 -5.28 8.75 12.61
CA ALA A 24 -5.35 7.46 11.96
C ALA A 24 -6.60 7.35 11.09
N ARG A 25 -6.44 6.77 9.90
CA ARG A 25 -7.55 6.40 9.03
C ARG A 25 -7.88 4.94 9.22
N VAL A 26 -9.16 4.64 9.36
CA VAL A 26 -9.66 3.28 9.49
C VAL A 26 -10.63 2.98 8.36
N ARG A 27 -10.48 1.81 7.75
CA ARG A 27 -11.40 1.22 6.78
C ARG A 27 -11.51 -0.28 6.99
N LYS A 28 -12.51 -0.90 6.44
CA LYS A 28 -12.56 -2.35 6.37
C LYS A 28 -11.44 -2.88 5.48
N TRP A 29 -10.80 -3.98 5.88
CA TRP A 29 -9.89 -4.70 5.00
C TRP A 29 -10.68 -5.27 3.82
N PRO A 30 -10.21 -5.13 2.55
CA PRO A 30 -11.03 -5.44 1.37
C PRO A 30 -11.59 -6.86 1.33
N SER A 31 -10.74 -7.85 1.55
CA SER A 31 -11.10 -9.28 1.51
C SER A 31 -11.58 -9.83 2.86
N ARG A 32 -11.42 -9.07 3.94
CA ARG A 32 -11.76 -9.44 5.31
C ARG A 32 -12.46 -8.26 6.01
N PRO A 33 -13.76 -8.07 5.79
CA PRO A 33 -14.51 -6.92 6.32
C PRO A 33 -14.66 -6.91 7.85
N ASP A 34 -14.33 -8.01 8.50
CA ASP A 34 -14.21 -8.17 9.95
C ASP A 34 -12.92 -7.53 10.50
N ILE A 35 -11.94 -7.22 9.66
CA ILE A 35 -10.69 -6.58 10.05
C ILE A 35 -10.76 -5.08 9.80
N ALA A 36 -10.49 -4.29 10.85
CA ALA A 36 -10.28 -2.85 10.75
C ALA A 36 -8.83 -2.58 10.30
N HIS A 37 -8.62 -1.99 9.13
CA HIS A 37 -7.31 -1.54 8.68
C HIS A 37 -7.04 -0.13 9.18
N LEU A 38 -6.16 0.00 10.15
CA LEU A 38 -5.77 1.25 10.81
C LEU A 38 -4.44 1.76 10.23
N VAL A 39 -4.47 2.93 9.60
CA VAL A 39 -3.29 3.54 8.96
C VAL A 39 -3.02 4.89 9.57
N LEU A 40 -1.86 5.06 10.21
CA LEU A 40 -1.39 6.35 10.71
C LEU A 40 -1.15 7.30 9.52
N THR A 41 -1.65 8.52 9.61
CA THR A 41 -1.46 9.56 8.58
C THR A 41 -0.08 10.21 8.67
N ASP A 42 0.53 10.19 9.86
CA ASP A 42 1.91 10.61 10.11
C ASP A 42 2.66 9.44 10.77
N HIS A 43 3.64 8.89 10.04
CA HIS A 43 4.46 7.76 10.50
C HIS A 43 5.57 8.16 11.48
N THR A 44 5.73 9.45 11.75
CA THR A 44 6.76 9.98 12.66
C THR A 44 6.26 10.14 14.08
N VAL A 45 4.94 10.10 14.28
CA VAL A 45 4.30 10.28 15.59
C VAL A 45 3.52 9.01 15.94
N ALA A 46 3.83 8.45 17.10
CA ALA A 46 3.15 7.28 17.62
C ALA A 46 1.96 7.70 18.51
N PRO A 47 0.82 6.97 18.47
CA PRO A 47 -0.31 7.24 19.35
C PRO A 47 0.02 6.93 20.82
N SER A 48 -0.64 7.63 21.73
CA SER A 48 -0.56 7.32 23.14
C SER A 48 -1.31 6.01 23.46
N GLN A 49 -1.00 5.37 24.60
CA GLN A 49 -1.76 4.19 25.05
C GLN A 49 -3.25 4.53 25.20
N GLY A 50 -3.57 5.70 25.78
CA GLY A 50 -4.96 6.13 25.93
C GLY A 50 -5.69 6.26 24.60
N SER A 51 -5.03 6.81 23.57
CA SER A 51 -5.59 6.90 22.23
C SER A 51 -5.83 5.50 21.64
N LEU A 52 -4.88 4.58 21.79
CA LEU A 52 -5.02 3.19 21.31
C LEU A 52 -6.16 2.46 22.02
N ASP A 53 -6.31 2.64 23.33
CA ASP A 53 -7.40 2.04 24.11
C ASP A 53 -8.77 2.57 23.64
N GLU A 54 -8.88 3.89 23.43
CA GLU A 54 -10.11 4.51 22.93
C GLU A 54 -10.46 4.01 21.53
N TRP A 55 -9.50 4.00 20.60
CA TRP A 55 -9.71 3.54 19.22
C TRP A 55 -10.09 2.06 19.19
N THR A 56 -9.40 1.24 19.99
CA THR A 56 -9.66 -0.20 20.11
C THR A 56 -11.06 -0.47 20.63
N ASN A 57 -11.48 0.22 21.69
CA ASN A 57 -12.83 0.08 22.26
C ASN A 57 -13.91 0.53 21.28
N SER A 58 -13.65 1.62 20.55
CA SER A 58 -14.57 2.10 19.52
C SER A 58 -14.77 1.08 18.41
N LEU A 59 -13.68 0.50 17.89
CA LEU A 59 -13.73 -0.50 16.82
C LEU A 59 -14.36 -1.82 17.29
N ARG A 60 -14.12 -2.21 18.54
CA ARG A 60 -14.81 -3.36 19.15
C ARG A 60 -16.31 -3.15 19.20
N THR A 61 -16.76 -1.95 19.61
CA THR A 61 -18.19 -1.59 19.67
C THR A 61 -18.83 -1.56 18.27
N GLU A 62 -18.05 -1.26 17.24
CA GLU A 62 -18.50 -1.30 15.83
C GLU A 62 -18.58 -2.72 15.25
N GLY A 63 -18.15 -3.74 16.00
CA GLY A 63 -18.25 -5.15 15.61
C GLY A 63 -17.10 -5.66 14.76
N TYR A 64 -15.94 -4.99 14.77
CA TYR A 64 -14.75 -5.58 14.17
C TYR A 64 -14.21 -6.72 15.02
N GLY A 65 -13.73 -7.78 14.37
CA GLY A 65 -13.09 -8.93 15.01
C GLY A 65 -11.60 -8.72 15.30
N SER A 66 -10.93 -7.91 14.50
CA SER A 66 -9.53 -7.52 14.73
C SER A 66 -9.20 -6.14 14.15
N ILE A 67 -8.06 -5.60 14.59
CA ILE A 67 -7.45 -4.37 14.05
C ILE A 67 -6.10 -4.76 13.47
N ARG A 68 -5.85 -4.44 12.20
CA ARG A 68 -4.55 -4.61 11.55
C ARG A 68 -4.01 -3.24 11.14
N THR A 69 -2.74 -2.97 11.47
CA THR A 69 -2.09 -1.70 11.13
C THR A 69 -1.61 -1.66 9.69
N GLY A 70 -1.33 -0.47 9.17
CA GLY A 70 -0.42 -0.29 8.06
C GLY A 70 1.01 -0.69 8.44
N ALA A 71 1.95 -0.58 7.51
CA ALA A 71 3.37 -0.83 7.77
C ALA A 71 3.95 0.26 8.69
N LEU A 72 4.49 -0.13 9.82
CA LEU A 72 5.03 0.74 10.88
C LEU A 72 6.56 0.56 10.97
N SER A 73 7.29 1.65 11.25
CA SER A 73 8.67 1.56 11.71
C SER A 73 8.74 0.89 13.08
N GLN A 74 9.91 0.43 13.50
CA GLN A 74 10.07 -0.18 14.81
C GLN A 74 9.64 0.76 15.95
N SER A 75 9.99 2.04 15.88
CA SER A 75 9.59 3.03 16.87
C SER A 75 8.09 3.29 16.89
N ALA A 76 7.43 3.29 15.73
CA ALA A 76 5.98 3.47 15.63
C ALA A 76 5.20 2.22 16.06
N ALA A 77 5.77 1.03 15.97
CA ALA A 77 5.16 -0.22 16.39
C ALA A 77 5.18 -0.43 17.92
N ALA A 78 6.15 0.13 18.63
CA ALA A 78 6.32 -0.09 20.06
C ALA A 78 5.07 0.24 20.92
N PRO A 79 4.35 1.36 20.74
CA PRO A 79 3.09 1.62 21.48
C PRO A 79 2.01 0.58 21.18
N PHE A 80 1.94 0.06 19.97
CA PHE A 80 0.99 -0.99 19.59
C PHE A 80 1.33 -2.31 20.28
N GLU A 81 2.61 -2.67 20.42
CA GLU A 81 3.03 -3.84 21.21
C GLU A 81 2.59 -3.73 22.67
N LEU A 82 2.78 -2.55 23.29
CA LEU A 82 2.35 -2.29 24.65
C LEU A 82 0.82 -2.36 24.81
N ALA A 83 0.06 -2.05 23.74
CA ALA A 83 -1.39 -2.19 23.70
C ALA A 83 -1.86 -3.61 23.35
N GLY A 84 -0.96 -4.60 23.29
CA GLY A 84 -1.28 -6.01 23.06
C GLY A 84 -1.38 -6.42 21.59
N PHE A 85 -0.99 -5.56 20.65
CA PHE A 85 -0.84 -5.97 19.26
C PHE A 85 0.37 -6.89 19.11
N HIS A 86 0.25 -7.90 18.26
CA HIS A 86 1.34 -8.79 17.87
C HIS A 86 1.71 -8.58 16.41
N GLU A 87 2.95 -8.86 16.07
CA GLU A 87 3.43 -8.78 14.69
C GLU A 87 2.86 -9.92 13.86
N VAL A 88 2.24 -9.58 12.72
CA VAL A 88 1.73 -10.57 11.76
C VAL A 88 2.54 -10.62 10.48
N GLN A 89 3.36 -9.58 10.21
CA GLN A 89 4.17 -9.51 9.01
C GLN A 89 5.34 -8.55 9.16
N GLN A 90 6.47 -8.91 8.54
CA GLN A 90 7.61 -8.02 8.34
C GLN A 90 7.80 -7.70 6.85
N LEU A 91 8.14 -6.44 6.59
CA LEU A 91 8.42 -5.95 5.25
C LEU A 91 9.83 -5.40 5.20
N ALA A 92 10.61 -5.83 4.21
CA ALA A 92 11.86 -5.18 3.87
C ALA A 92 11.57 -3.75 3.39
N LEU A 93 12.29 -2.78 3.93
CA LEU A 93 12.28 -1.41 3.45
C LEU A 93 13.53 -1.18 2.60
N LEU A 94 13.35 -0.73 1.37
CA LEU A 94 14.45 -0.44 0.45
C LEU A 94 14.44 1.04 0.07
N ARG A 95 15.62 1.59 -0.13
CA ARG A 95 15.86 2.98 -0.50
C ARG A 95 16.77 3.09 -1.71
N MET A 96 16.43 4.02 -2.60
CA MET A 96 17.30 4.47 -3.67
C MET A 96 17.56 5.96 -3.52
N LYS A 97 18.82 6.38 -3.52
CA LYS A 97 19.21 7.79 -3.59
C LYS A 97 19.31 8.25 -5.04
N THR A 98 18.89 9.47 -5.32
CA THR A 98 19.07 10.10 -6.63
C THR A 98 20.33 10.98 -6.62
N PRO A 99 21.01 11.25 -7.74
CA PRO A 99 20.55 11.09 -9.12
C PRO A 99 20.64 9.65 -9.62
N ILE A 100 19.60 9.24 -10.35
CA ILE A 100 19.48 7.90 -10.93
C ILE A 100 20.29 7.87 -12.24
N ALA A 101 21.60 8.01 -12.14
CA ALA A 101 22.48 8.08 -13.32
C ALA A 101 22.40 6.82 -14.22
N HIS A 102 22.09 5.68 -13.62
CA HIS A 102 22.07 4.40 -14.33
C HIS A 102 20.77 4.12 -15.11
N LEU A 103 19.67 4.82 -14.80
CA LEU A 103 18.41 4.64 -15.53
C LEU A 103 18.38 5.37 -16.86
N THR A 104 19.14 6.45 -17.00
CA THR A 104 19.25 7.21 -18.26
C THR A 104 20.08 6.51 -19.31
N THR A 105 21.05 5.67 -18.91
CA THR A 105 21.93 4.94 -19.83
C THR A 105 21.32 3.64 -20.39
N ARG A 106 20.31 3.06 -19.70
CA ARG A 106 19.54 1.91 -20.22
C ARG A 106 18.28 2.29 -21.00
N ALA A 107 17.97 3.58 -21.12
CA ALA A 107 16.84 4.09 -21.90
C ALA A 107 16.94 3.83 -23.42
N GLY A 108 18.00 3.18 -23.90
CA GLY A 108 18.14 2.74 -25.29
C GLY A 108 17.27 1.54 -25.70
N ARG A 109 16.71 0.80 -24.76
CA ARG A 109 15.71 -0.23 -25.04
C ARG A 109 14.32 0.37 -24.85
N ARG A 110 13.54 0.49 -25.91
CA ARG A 110 12.12 0.85 -25.83
C ARG A 110 11.46 -0.06 -24.78
N PRO A 111 10.67 0.51 -23.84
CA PRO A 111 9.92 -0.32 -22.92
C PRO A 111 9.09 -1.32 -23.74
N HIS A 112 9.13 -2.60 -23.38
CA HIS A 112 8.38 -3.65 -24.07
C HIS A 112 6.85 -3.46 -23.93
N HIS A 113 6.41 -2.56 -23.05
CA HIS A 113 5.02 -2.28 -22.74
C HIS A 113 4.74 -0.78 -22.83
N GLU A 114 3.58 -0.42 -23.37
CA GLU A 114 3.11 0.97 -23.37
C GLU A 114 2.61 1.35 -21.97
N MET A 115 2.98 2.55 -21.50
CA MET A 115 2.58 3.08 -20.20
C MET A 115 1.40 4.04 -20.36
N ARG A 116 0.22 3.66 -19.89
CA ARG A 116 -0.98 4.48 -19.98
C ARG A 116 -1.34 5.14 -18.64
N PRO A 117 -1.78 6.41 -18.65
CA PRO A 117 -2.30 7.04 -17.44
C PRO A 117 -3.64 6.43 -17.06
N LEU A 118 -3.79 6.08 -15.78
CA LEU A 118 -5.04 5.63 -15.22
C LEU A 118 -5.85 6.85 -14.74
N ARG A 119 -6.94 7.18 -15.43
CA ARG A 119 -7.72 8.42 -15.17
C ARG A 119 -9.24 8.21 -15.05
N SER A 120 -9.72 6.98 -15.21
CA SER A 120 -11.16 6.69 -15.17
C SER A 120 -11.47 5.63 -14.12
N GLN A 121 -12.72 5.60 -13.65
CA GLN A 121 -13.22 4.55 -12.75
C GLN A 121 -13.00 3.16 -13.36
N ARG A 122 -13.32 3.00 -14.65
CA ARG A 122 -13.10 1.73 -15.35
C ARG A 122 -11.63 1.28 -15.31
N ALA A 123 -10.70 2.23 -15.36
CA ALA A 123 -9.28 1.90 -15.27
C ALA A 123 -8.87 1.53 -13.83
N LEU A 124 -9.51 2.11 -12.79
CA LEU A 124 -9.35 1.67 -11.40
C LEU A 124 -9.88 0.24 -11.20
N ASP A 125 -11.01 -0.10 -11.80
CA ASP A 125 -11.55 -1.47 -11.76
C ASP A 125 -10.59 -2.47 -12.43
N VAL A 126 -9.89 -2.06 -13.50
CA VAL A 126 -8.82 -2.87 -14.13
C VAL A 126 -7.64 -3.06 -13.18
N ALA A 127 -7.18 -1.99 -12.54
CA ALA A 127 -6.08 -2.07 -11.59
C ALA A 127 -6.42 -2.96 -10.39
N ALA A 128 -7.65 -2.89 -9.85
CA ALA A 128 -8.11 -3.75 -8.77
C ALA A 128 -8.14 -5.24 -9.18
N ARG A 129 -8.55 -5.56 -10.42
CA ARG A 129 -8.45 -6.94 -10.93
C ARG A 129 -7.01 -7.43 -11.04
N LEU A 130 -6.11 -6.59 -11.54
CA LEU A 130 -4.68 -6.93 -11.61
C LEU A 130 -4.08 -7.11 -10.22
N ASP A 131 -4.50 -6.32 -9.25
CA ASP A 131 -4.06 -6.44 -7.88
C ASP A 131 -4.50 -7.76 -7.27
N HIS A 132 -5.77 -8.12 -7.44
CA HIS A 132 -6.32 -9.39 -6.98
C HIS A 132 -5.64 -10.62 -7.61
N LEU A 133 -5.15 -10.52 -8.85
CA LEU A 133 -4.39 -11.60 -9.50
C LEU A 133 -2.95 -11.69 -8.96
N ALA A 134 -2.37 -10.56 -8.59
CA ALA A 134 -0.95 -10.44 -8.23
C ALA A 134 -0.66 -10.68 -6.74
N PHE A 135 -1.66 -10.59 -5.88
CA PHE A 135 -1.48 -10.72 -4.44
C PHE A 135 -2.41 -11.78 -3.85
N ASP A 136 -1.94 -12.42 -2.80
CA ASP A 136 -2.73 -13.38 -2.04
C ASP A 136 -3.94 -12.72 -1.38
N SER A 137 -5.01 -13.52 -1.18
CA SER A 137 -6.21 -13.09 -0.48
C SER A 137 -5.86 -12.51 0.90
N GLY A 138 -6.34 -11.30 1.16
CA GLY A 138 -6.04 -10.57 2.38
C GLY A 138 -4.92 -9.53 2.22
N TRP A 139 -4.20 -9.51 1.10
CA TRP A 139 -3.21 -8.49 0.77
C TRP A 139 -3.51 -7.75 -0.54
N ASP A 140 -4.50 -8.22 -1.26
CA ASP A 140 -5.04 -7.58 -2.46
C ASP A 140 -5.81 -6.31 -2.13
N LEU A 141 -5.77 -5.34 -3.05
CA LEU A 141 -6.47 -4.07 -2.93
C LEU A 141 -7.65 -4.01 -3.89
N ASP A 142 -8.80 -3.65 -3.34
CA ASP A 142 -9.93 -3.18 -4.12
C ASP A 142 -9.72 -1.73 -4.62
N VAL A 143 -10.68 -1.20 -5.35
CA VAL A 143 -10.63 0.19 -5.84
C VAL A 143 -10.40 1.19 -4.69
N ALA A 144 -11.07 1.00 -3.55
CA ALA A 144 -10.91 1.90 -2.39
C ALA A 144 -9.50 1.83 -1.80
N GLY A 145 -8.90 0.64 -1.75
CA GLY A 145 -7.53 0.43 -1.33
C GLY A 145 -6.50 1.09 -2.24
N ILE A 146 -6.71 1.02 -3.57
CA ILE A 146 -5.85 1.70 -4.55
C ILE A 146 -5.98 3.22 -4.41
N GLU A 147 -7.20 3.74 -4.23
CA GLU A 147 -7.40 5.16 -3.96
C GLU A 147 -6.74 5.61 -2.67
N GLU A 148 -6.74 4.77 -1.64
CA GLU A 148 -6.02 5.05 -0.39
C GLU A 148 -4.50 5.10 -0.61
N ALA A 149 -3.95 4.14 -1.33
CA ALA A 149 -2.54 4.17 -1.72
C ALA A 149 -2.18 5.48 -2.45
N CYS A 150 -3.08 5.99 -3.30
CA CYS A 150 -2.90 7.29 -3.93
C CYS A 150 -2.92 8.45 -2.93
N ARG A 151 -3.81 8.42 -1.94
CA ARG A 151 -3.93 9.47 -0.91
C ARG A 151 -2.82 9.46 0.13
N ALA A 152 -2.03 8.38 0.20
CA ALA A 152 -0.89 8.28 1.12
C ALA A 152 0.18 9.36 0.87
N THR A 153 0.18 10.01 -0.31
CA THR A 153 1.07 11.13 -0.64
C THR A 153 0.32 12.28 -1.29
N PRO A 154 0.73 13.55 -1.04
CA PRO A 154 0.07 14.72 -1.62
C PRO A 154 0.09 14.75 -3.16
N VAL A 155 1.12 14.16 -3.76
CA VAL A 155 1.26 14.08 -5.22
C VAL A 155 1.48 12.62 -5.60
N HIS A 156 0.61 12.08 -6.41
CA HIS A 156 0.68 10.70 -6.86
C HIS A 156 0.43 10.55 -8.36
N ARG A 157 0.72 9.37 -8.86
CA ARG A 157 0.48 8.99 -10.25
C ARG A 157 0.21 7.49 -10.33
N ILE A 158 -0.79 7.10 -11.13
CA ILE A 158 -1.04 5.70 -11.47
C ILE A 158 -0.76 5.48 -12.96
N ARG A 159 -0.11 4.35 -13.25
CA ARG A 159 0.15 3.88 -14.60
C ARG A 159 -0.30 2.45 -14.78
N LEU A 160 -0.86 2.16 -15.96
CA LEU A 160 -1.07 0.81 -16.48
C LEU A 160 0.02 0.49 -17.49
N ALA A 161 0.55 -0.72 -17.42
CA ALA A 161 1.32 -1.32 -18.49
C ALA A 161 0.37 -2.12 -19.39
N VAL A 162 0.42 -1.89 -20.69
CA VAL A 162 -0.39 -2.63 -21.67
C VAL A 162 0.50 -3.31 -22.70
N THR A 163 0.04 -4.45 -23.23
CA THR A 163 0.68 -5.17 -24.34
C THR A 163 0.47 -4.43 -25.66
N ALA A 164 1.10 -4.91 -26.72
CA ALA A 164 0.88 -4.41 -28.08
C ALA A 164 -0.57 -4.63 -28.58
N THR A 165 -1.30 -5.56 -28.00
CA THR A 165 -2.72 -5.85 -28.26
C THR A 165 -3.67 -5.11 -27.33
N ASP A 166 -3.18 -4.12 -26.59
CA ASP A 166 -3.97 -3.25 -25.69
C ASP A 166 -4.46 -3.92 -24.40
N GLU A 167 -3.90 -5.07 -24.07
CA GLU A 167 -4.25 -5.81 -22.85
C GLU A 167 -3.50 -5.24 -21.63
N PRO A 168 -4.22 -4.86 -20.54
CA PRO A 168 -3.58 -4.42 -19.29
C PRO A 168 -2.95 -5.61 -18.56
N VAL A 169 -1.64 -5.52 -18.28
CA VAL A 169 -0.85 -6.61 -17.69
C VAL A 169 -0.14 -6.24 -16.39
N GLY A 170 -0.29 -5.02 -15.94
CA GLY A 170 0.24 -4.56 -14.66
C GLY A 170 -0.07 -3.10 -14.41
N TYR A 171 0.08 -2.68 -13.15
CA TYR A 171 -0.07 -1.29 -12.79
C TYR A 171 0.87 -0.89 -11.67
N MET A 172 1.07 0.42 -11.49
CA MET A 172 1.88 0.96 -10.41
C MET A 172 1.32 2.29 -9.92
N VAL A 173 1.32 2.45 -8.59
CA VAL A 173 1.09 3.71 -7.89
C VAL A 173 2.44 4.26 -7.44
N THR A 174 2.75 5.48 -7.87
CA THR A 174 3.96 6.21 -7.50
C THR A 174 3.56 7.48 -6.78
N GLY A 175 4.12 7.73 -5.60
CA GLY A 175 3.83 8.89 -4.77
C GLY A 175 5.03 9.77 -4.52
N ARG A 176 4.76 11.03 -4.10
CA ARG A 176 5.77 12.00 -3.70
C ARG A 176 5.27 12.87 -2.55
N ASN A 177 6.15 13.07 -1.56
CA ASN A 177 5.96 14.07 -0.50
C ASN A 177 7.28 14.84 -0.33
N GLY A 178 7.28 16.14 -0.60
CA GLY A 178 8.50 16.95 -0.58
C GLY A 178 9.58 16.40 -1.52
N SER A 179 10.74 16.06 -0.99
CA SER A 179 11.88 15.45 -1.68
C SER A 179 11.87 13.91 -1.63
N ALA A 180 10.92 13.28 -0.93
CA ALA A 180 10.79 11.84 -0.85
C ALA A 180 9.83 11.30 -1.93
N GLY A 181 10.20 10.20 -2.56
CA GLY A 181 9.41 9.45 -3.52
C GLY A 181 9.07 8.06 -2.98
N PHE A 182 7.97 7.49 -3.46
CA PHE A 182 7.47 6.21 -2.97
C PHE A 182 6.94 5.38 -4.13
N ILE A 183 7.32 4.10 -4.16
CA ILE A 183 6.61 3.09 -4.92
C ILE A 183 5.58 2.49 -3.97
N GLN A 184 4.33 2.95 -4.08
CA GLN A 184 3.27 2.66 -3.11
C GLN A 184 2.56 1.33 -3.40
N ARG A 185 2.45 0.98 -4.67
CA ARG A 185 1.94 -0.31 -5.12
C ARG A 185 2.48 -0.66 -6.49
N LEU A 186 2.82 -1.92 -6.70
CA LEU A 186 3.25 -2.47 -7.99
C LEU A 186 2.64 -3.87 -8.11
N ALA A 187 1.82 -4.07 -9.13
CA ALA A 187 1.19 -5.35 -9.43
C ALA A 187 1.42 -5.72 -10.90
N VAL A 188 1.70 -6.98 -11.16
CA VAL A 188 1.85 -7.56 -12.49
C VAL A 188 1.03 -8.83 -12.54
N ASP A 189 0.26 -9.01 -13.60
CA ASP A 189 -0.46 -10.24 -13.86
C ASP A 189 0.54 -11.42 -13.87
N PRO A 190 0.34 -12.47 -13.06
CA PRO A 190 1.21 -13.65 -13.01
C PRO A 190 1.48 -14.28 -14.37
N ALA A 191 0.50 -14.25 -15.30
CA ALA A 191 0.66 -14.76 -16.66
C ALA A 191 1.69 -13.98 -17.50
N HIS A 192 2.03 -12.75 -17.09
CA HIS A 192 2.97 -11.86 -17.77
C HIS A 192 4.26 -11.61 -16.97
N GLU A 193 4.51 -12.41 -15.95
CA GLU A 193 5.74 -12.35 -15.19
C GLU A 193 6.97 -12.74 -16.03
N GLY A 194 8.14 -12.25 -15.65
CA GLY A 194 9.39 -12.48 -16.40
C GLY A 194 9.50 -11.72 -17.74
N GLN A 195 8.43 -11.07 -18.22
CA GLN A 195 8.39 -10.36 -19.49
C GLN A 195 8.81 -8.87 -19.37
N GLY A 196 9.33 -8.44 -18.22
CA GLY A 196 9.85 -7.09 -18.01
C GLY A 196 8.79 -6.03 -17.70
N VAL A 197 7.53 -6.41 -17.43
CA VAL A 197 6.41 -5.51 -17.08
C VAL A 197 6.76 -4.65 -15.86
N ALA A 198 7.15 -5.28 -14.74
CA ALA A 198 7.54 -4.59 -13.52
C ALA A 198 8.72 -3.63 -13.75
N THR A 199 9.72 -4.06 -14.49
CA THR A 199 10.87 -3.21 -14.84
C THR A 199 10.45 -1.97 -15.62
N SER A 200 9.56 -2.12 -16.60
CA SER A 200 9.04 -1.01 -17.40
C SER A 200 8.24 -0.01 -16.56
N LEU A 201 7.37 -0.50 -15.67
CA LEU A 201 6.61 0.33 -14.73
C LEU A 201 7.54 1.10 -13.79
N LEU A 202 8.53 0.42 -13.20
CA LEU A 202 9.51 1.05 -12.31
C LEU A 202 10.33 2.11 -13.03
N GLN A 203 10.83 1.84 -14.23
CA GLN A 203 11.58 2.82 -15.03
C GLN A 203 10.75 4.08 -15.32
N ASP A 204 9.47 3.92 -15.68
CA ASP A 204 8.55 5.04 -15.91
C ASP A 204 8.32 5.85 -14.62
N GLY A 205 8.09 5.19 -13.47
CA GLY A 205 7.90 5.83 -12.17
C GLY A 205 9.14 6.53 -11.66
N LEU A 206 10.28 5.86 -11.70
CA LEU A 206 11.57 6.42 -11.30
C LEU A 206 11.95 7.64 -12.16
N GLY A 207 11.72 7.57 -13.48
CA GLY A 207 11.90 8.70 -14.37
C GLY A 207 10.96 9.87 -14.06
N TRP A 208 9.73 9.60 -13.61
CA TRP A 208 8.79 10.64 -13.18
C TRP A 208 9.23 11.31 -11.86
N LEU A 209 9.75 10.55 -10.90
CA LEU A 209 10.30 11.06 -9.63
C LEU A 209 11.57 11.87 -9.86
N ALA A 210 12.49 11.39 -10.71
CA ALA A 210 13.73 12.08 -11.04
C ALA A 210 13.47 13.48 -11.65
N ARG A 211 12.52 13.60 -12.58
CA ARG A 211 12.11 14.91 -13.15
C ARG A 211 11.52 15.86 -12.13
N ARG A 212 11.13 15.37 -10.94
CA ARG A 212 10.59 16.15 -9.81
C ARG A 212 11.61 16.42 -8.72
N ARG A 213 12.89 16.14 -8.99
CA ARG A 213 14.01 16.37 -8.07
C ARG A 213 13.82 15.69 -6.71
N VAL A 214 13.23 14.50 -6.73
CA VAL A 214 13.16 13.64 -5.56
C VAL A 214 14.59 13.18 -5.23
N THR A 215 14.97 13.17 -3.96
CA THR A 215 16.32 12.77 -3.50
C THR A 215 16.39 11.36 -2.99
N ASP A 216 15.29 10.87 -2.41
CA ASP A 216 15.19 9.54 -1.84
C ASP A 216 13.92 8.86 -2.31
N ILE A 217 14.02 7.62 -2.77
CA ILE A 217 12.88 6.83 -3.20
C ILE A 217 12.79 5.58 -2.31
N LEU A 218 11.63 5.38 -1.72
CA LEU A 218 11.35 4.26 -0.81
C LEU A 218 10.38 3.28 -1.46
N VAL A 219 10.60 2.02 -1.15
CA VAL A 219 9.69 0.91 -1.47
C VAL A 219 9.78 -0.13 -0.36
N ASN A 220 8.67 -0.80 -0.06
CA ASN A 220 8.66 -1.97 0.80
C ASN A 220 8.10 -3.19 0.06
N THR A 221 8.50 -4.37 0.52
CA THR A 221 8.00 -5.65 0.04
C THR A 221 8.14 -6.70 1.14
N HIS A 222 7.44 -7.81 1.01
CA HIS A 222 7.63 -8.97 1.89
C HIS A 222 9.09 -9.39 1.95
N LEU A 223 9.56 -9.80 3.12
CA LEU A 223 10.91 -10.35 3.29
C LEU A 223 11.13 -11.58 2.40
N ASP A 224 10.12 -12.40 2.23
CA ASP A 224 10.17 -13.63 1.44
C ASP A 224 9.96 -13.40 -0.07
N ASN A 225 9.70 -12.16 -0.49
CA ASN A 225 9.52 -11.84 -1.90
C ASN A 225 10.88 -11.62 -2.57
N GLU A 226 11.65 -12.70 -2.72
CA GLU A 226 12.98 -12.69 -3.32
C GLU A 226 12.99 -12.08 -4.74
N ARG A 227 11.90 -12.26 -5.50
CA ARG A 227 11.76 -11.70 -6.84
C ARG A 227 11.71 -10.18 -6.82
N ALA A 228 10.88 -9.61 -5.97
CA ALA A 228 10.79 -8.16 -5.80
C ALA A 228 12.09 -7.59 -5.25
N LEU A 229 12.67 -8.22 -4.23
CA LEU A 229 13.98 -7.83 -3.66
C LEU A 229 15.07 -7.79 -4.73
N THR A 230 15.19 -8.87 -5.51
CA THR A 230 16.16 -8.95 -6.62
C THR A 230 15.91 -7.87 -7.69
N LEU A 231 14.63 -7.61 -8.02
CA LEU A 231 14.27 -6.58 -9.00
C LEU A 231 14.68 -5.18 -8.52
N TYR A 232 14.35 -4.84 -7.27
CA TYR A 232 14.69 -3.54 -6.70
C TYR A 232 16.22 -3.36 -6.59
N GLN A 233 16.95 -4.36 -6.11
CA GLN A 233 18.42 -4.32 -6.01
C GLN A 233 19.08 -4.12 -7.40
N ARG A 234 18.60 -4.83 -8.43
CA ARG A 234 19.09 -4.63 -9.83
C ARG A 234 18.84 -3.22 -10.36
N LEU A 235 17.86 -2.52 -9.87
CA LEU A 235 17.56 -1.13 -10.20
C LEU A 235 18.34 -0.12 -9.37
N GLY A 236 19.09 -0.58 -8.33
CA GLY A 236 19.93 0.25 -7.48
C GLY A 236 19.27 0.64 -6.16
N PHE A 237 18.21 -0.05 -5.74
CA PHE A 237 17.72 0.08 -4.36
C PHE A 237 18.61 -0.72 -3.39
N GLU A 238 18.85 -0.14 -2.24
CA GLU A 238 19.56 -0.76 -1.12
C GLU A 238 18.56 -1.07 -0.01
N GLN A 239 18.59 -2.29 0.51
CA GLN A 239 17.77 -2.66 1.65
C GLN A 239 18.29 -1.96 2.91
N LEU A 240 17.39 -1.33 3.66
CA LEU A 240 17.71 -0.72 4.94
C LEU A 240 17.79 -1.79 6.04
N PRO A 241 18.58 -1.55 7.10
CA PRO A 241 18.70 -2.48 8.21
C PRO A 241 17.39 -2.72 8.97
N GLU A 242 16.54 -1.69 9.01
CA GLU A 242 15.25 -1.74 9.70
C GLU A 242 14.15 -2.24 8.77
N ASN A 243 13.40 -3.24 9.24
CA ASN A 243 12.19 -3.72 8.59
C ASN A 243 10.98 -2.92 9.09
N LEU A 244 9.95 -2.85 8.27
CA LEU A 244 8.64 -2.38 8.70
C LEU A 244 7.83 -3.56 9.23
N ARG A 245 6.91 -3.27 10.15
CA ARG A 245 6.12 -4.26 10.86
C ARG A 245 4.63 -3.98 10.66
N VAL A 246 3.86 -5.01 10.37
CA VAL A 246 2.40 -4.96 10.39
C VAL A 246 1.94 -5.64 11.66
N MET A 247 1.16 -4.93 12.46
CA MET A 247 0.71 -5.37 13.76
C MET A 247 -0.79 -5.70 13.72
N GLU A 248 -1.23 -6.68 14.50
CA GLU A 248 -2.64 -7.05 14.62
C GLU A 248 -3.04 -7.25 16.08
N LEU A 249 -4.26 -6.81 16.41
CA LEU A 249 -4.91 -7.06 17.70
C LEU A 249 -6.24 -7.76 17.45
N SER A 250 -6.47 -8.93 18.07
CA SER A 250 -7.78 -9.56 18.14
C SER A 250 -8.69 -8.78 19.09
N LEU A 251 -9.91 -8.48 18.65
CA LEU A 251 -10.93 -7.79 19.46
C LEU A 251 -11.95 -8.77 20.06
N GLU A 252 -11.90 -10.04 19.63
CA GLU A 252 -12.74 -11.08 20.22
C GLU A 252 -12.31 -11.32 21.66
N SER A 253 -13.26 -11.32 22.57
CA SER A 253 -13.01 -11.76 23.95
C SER A 253 -12.51 -13.22 23.88
N PRO A 254 -11.48 -13.60 24.64
CA PRO A 254 -11.13 -14.99 24.75
C PRO A 254 -12.41 -15.72 25.21
N LEU A 255 -12.85 -16.68 24.38
CA LEU A 255 -13.93 -17.58 24.77
C LEU A 255 -13.57 -18.11 26.16
N SER A 256 -14.36 -17.76 27.17
CA SER A 256 -14.25 -18.38 28.47
C SER A 256 -14.37 -19.88 28.24
N GLU A 257 -13.26 -20.60 28.43
CA GLU A 257 -13.32 -22.05 28.65
C GLU A 257 -14.13 -22.28 29.93
N SER A 258 -15.45 -22.20 29.78
CA SER A 258 -16.35 -22.63 30.83
C SER A 258 -16.49 -24.14 30.74
N GLY A 259 -15.74 -24.79 31.60
CA GLY A 259 -16.00 -26.00 32.33
C GLY A 259 -16.95 -26.99 31.70
N VAL A 260 -16.38 -28.10 31.27
CA VAL A 260 -17.08 -29.38 31.32
C VAL A 260 -16.66 -30.00 32.65
N GLU A 261 -17.52 -29.92 33.66
CA GLU A 261 -17.59 -30.89 34.77
C GLU A 261 -18.30 -32.14 34.28
#